data_9c411eb5c9068f36b298902ad98fdd94
#
_entry.id   9c411eb5c9068f36b298902ad98fdd94
#
_cell.length_a   1.000
_cell.length_b   1.000
_cell.length_c   1.000
_cell.angle_alpha   90.00
_cell.angle_beta   90.00
_cell.angle_gamma   90.00
#
_symmetry.space_group_name_H-M   'P 1'
#
loop_
_entity.id
_entity.type
_entity.pdbx_description
1 polymer ?
#
loop_
_entity_poly.entity_id
_entity_poly.type
_entity_poly.pdbx_seq_one_letter_code
_entity_poly.pdbx_strand_id
1 'polypeptide(L)'
;NLKLGVMINASDFVGQKNIIELAKKNFKTKKNSLISLVRIACHHHEVKEVLPLVNWLKNSGYKVGVNIMQIPELSSREIRSVVKEIKKSKADILYFADSMGSLDGTQTKKIVNQIRSLWKKSTGIHTHDNMGKALENSVAAINNSVDWIDCTVTGMGRGPGNTKTENLILELNRK
;
A
#
# COMPACT_ATOMS: atom_id res chain seq x y z
N ASN A 1 -10.39 -15.82 12.82
CA ASN A 1 -10.50 -16.02 11.38
C ASN A 1 -9.63 -15.01 10.63
N LEU A 2 -8.68 -15.49 9.82
CA LEU A 2 -7.87 -14.65 8.94
C LEU A 2 -8.76 -14.05 7.84
N LYS A 3 -8.54 -12.77 7.55
CA LYS A 3 -9.20 -12.08 6.44
C LYS A 3 -8.30 -12.18 5.20
N LEU A 4 -8.88 -12.57 4.07
CA LEU A 4 -8.15 -12.63 2.81
C LEU A 4 -8.09 -11.25 2.15
N GLY A 5 -6.90 -10.89 1.66
CA GLY A 5 -6.67 -9.75 0.79
C GLY A 5 -6.00 -10.18 -0.50
N VAL A 6 -6.24 -9.44 -1.57
CA VAL A 6 -5.53 -9.60 -2.84
C VAL A 6 -4.95 -8.27 -3.27
N MET A 7 -3.85 -8.33 -4.03
CA MET A 7 -3.26 -7.17 -4.69
C MET A 7 -3.40 -7.33 -6.20
N ILE A 8 -3.74 -6.24 -6.87
CA ILE A 8 -3.78 -6.12 -8.33
C ILE A 8 -2.89 -4.96 -8.76
N ASN A 9 -2.37 -5.01 -9.96
CA ASN A 9 -1.54 -3.94 -10.51
C ASN A 9 -2.40 -2.95 -11.30
N ALA A 10 -2.14 -1.67 -11.14
CA ALA A 10 -2.79 -0.62 -11.92
C ALA A 10 -2.54 -0.79 -13.41
N SER A 11 -1.32 -1.20 -13.80
CA SER A 11 -0.92 -1.45 -15.19
C SER A 11 -1.83 -2.44 -15.93
N ASP A 12 -2.51 -3.34 -15.23
CA ASP A 12 -3.45 -4.29 -15.84
C ASP A 12 -4.76 -3.58 -16.29
N PHE A 13 -5.00 -2.37 -15.80
CA PHE A 13 -6.24 -1.60 -15.99
C PHE A 13 -6.03 -0.28 -16.73
N VAL A 14 -4.87 0.35 -16.56
CA VAL A 14 -4.51 1.63 -17.20
C VAL A 14 -4.51 1.49 -18.72
N GLY A 15 -5.04 2.48 -19.42
CA GLY A 15 -5.18 2.48 -20.88
C GLY A 15 -6.32 1.61 -21.42
N GLN A 16 -7.07 0.90 -20.56
CA GLN A 16 -8.23 0.10 -20.99
C GLN A 16 -9.45 1.00 -21.23
N LYS A 17 -10.18 0.75 -22.31
CA LYS A 17 -11.41 1.52 -22.65
C LYS A 17 -12.46 1.48 -21.54
N ASN A 18 -12.57 0.37 -20.82
CA ASN A 18 -13.55 0.18 -19.74
C ASN A 18 -12.96 -0.64 -18.60
N ILE A 19 -12.29 0.01 -17.68
CA ILE A 19 -11.65 -0.63 -16.53
C ILE A 19 -12.65 -1.30 -15.59
N ILE A 20 -13.89 -0.81 -15.51
CA ILE A 20 -14.93 -1.39 -14.66
C ILE A 20 -15.43 -2.70 -15.22
N GLU A 21 -15.64 -2.82 -16.53
CA GLU A 21 -16.02 -4.09 -17.15
C GLU A 21 -14.93 -5.16 -17.01
N LEU A 22 -13.65 -4.74 -17.09
CA LEU A 22 -12.54 -5.64 -16.81
C LEU A 22 -12.54 -6.10 -15.36
N ALA A 23 -12.77 -5.18 -14.41
CA ALA A 23 -12.86 -5.50 -13.00
C ALA A 23 -14.02 -6.47 -12.68
N LYS A 24 -15.18 -6.31 -13.30
CA LYS A 24 -16.34 -7.19 -13.13
C LYS A 24 -16.07 -8.63 -13.53
N LYS A 25 -15.16 -8.88 -14.47
CA LYS A 25 -14.74 -10.23 -14.85
C LYS A 25 -14.02 -10.96 -13.71
N ASN A 26 -13.26 -10.22 -12.89
CA ASN A 26 -12.41 -10.76 -11.84
C ASN A 26 -13.03 -10.66 -10.43
N PHE A 27 -13.91 -9.70 -10.20
CA PHE A 27 -14.47 -9.41 -8.89
C PHE A 27 -16.00 -9.51 -8.89
N LYS A 28 -16.51 -10.32 -7.98
CA LYS A 28 -17.94 -10.33 -7.58
C LYS A 28 -18.17 -9.27 -6.52
N THR A 29 -19.43 -9.04 -6.14
CA THR A 29 -19.72 -8.24 -4.94
C THR A 29 -19.13 -8.93 -3.70
N LYS A 30 -18.74 -8.16 -2.68
CA LYS A 30 -18.14 -8.68 -1.43
C LYS A 30 -19.00 -9.78 -0.78
N LYS A 31 -20.32 -9.67 -0.86
CA LYS A 31 -21.26 -10.68 -0.33
C LYS A 31 -21.00 -12.08 -0.88
N ASN A 32 -20.52 -12.17 -2.12
CA ASN A 32 -20.27 -13.42 -2.85
C ASN A 32 -18.76 -13.71 -3.01
N SER A 33 -17.92 -13.15 -2.12
CA SER A 33 -16.46 -13.26 -2.19
C SER A 33 -15.85 -13.49 -0.82
N LEU A 34 -14.87 -14.39 -0.74
CA LEU A 34 -14.04 -14.58 0.45
C LEU A 34 -13.05 -13.42 0.67
N ILE A 35 -12.72 -12.68 -0.40
CA ILE A 35 -11.79 -11.55 -0.35
C ILE A 35 -12.43 -10.41 0.45
N SER A 36 -11.68 -9.86 1.39
CA SER A 36 -12.10 -8.75 2.24
C SER A 36 -11.45 -7.43 1.88
N LEU A 37 -10.21 -7.49 1.40
CA LEU A 37 -9.38 -6.35 1.02
C LEU A 37 -8.92 -6.51 -0.43
N VAL A 38 -9.06 -5.46 -1.22
CA VAL A 38 -8.39 -5.35 -2.52
C VAL A 38 -7.42 -4.19 -2.44
N ARG A 39 -6.15 -4.45 -2.73
CA ARG A 39 -5.09 -3.45 -2.77
C ARG A 39 -4.66 -3.23 -4.22
N ILE A 40 -4.61 -1.99 -4.67
CA ILE A 40 -4.18 -1.62 -6.02
C ILE A 40 -2.76 -1.05 -5.92
N ALA A 41 -1.79 -1.77 -6.46
CA ALA A 41 -0.41 -1.29 -6.60
C ALA A 41 -0.33 -0.42 -7.85
N CYS A 42 0.14 0.81 -7.69
CA CYS A 42 0.23 1.76 -8.79
C CYS A 42 1.46 2.67 -8.67
N HIS A 43 1.97 3.10 -9.80
CA HIS A 43 2.90 4.22 -9.86
C HIS A 43 2.16 5.54 -9.69
N HIS A 44 2.88 6.60 -9.30
CA HIS A 44 2.27 7.90 -9.03
C HIS A 44 1.50 8.48 -10.22
N HIS A 45 1.95 8.23 -11.45
CA HIS A 45 1.32 8.72 -12.68
C HIS A 45 0.04 7.95 -13.05
N GLU A 46 -0.13 6.70 -12.60
CA GLU A 46 -1.29 5.85 -12.86
C GLU A 46 -2.49 6.16 -11.93
N VAL A 47 -2.24 6.88 -10.83
CA VAL A 47 -3.23 7.06 -9.76
C VAL A 47 -4.56 7.60 -10.29
N LYS A 48 -4.55 8.64 -11.11
CA LYS A 48 -5.79 9.26 -11.60
C LYS A 48 -6.67 8.29 -12.37
N GLU A 49 -6.05 7.43 -13.17
CA GLU A 49 -6.77 6.48 -14.02
C GLU A 49 -7.41 5.34 -13.22
N VAL A 50 -6.81 4.95 -12.07
CA VAL A 50 -7.35 3.86 -11.25
C VAL A 50 -8.37 4.31 -10.20
N LEU A 51 -8.58 5.62 -9.97
CA LEU A 51 -9.58 6.09 -9.00
C LEU A 51 -11.02 5.60 -9.27
N PRO A 52 -11.50 5.51 -10.52
CA PRO A 52 -12.80 4.90 -10.81
C PRO A 52 -12.88 3.44 -10.32
N LEU A 53 -11.81 2.66 -10.51
CA LEU A 53 -11.71 1.27 -10.03
C LEU A 53 -11.75 1.21 -8.49
N VAL A 54 -11.01 2.08 -7.81
CA VAL A 54 -11.05 2.22 -6.34
C VAL A 54 -12.47 2.44 -5.86
N ASN A 55 -13.18 3.39 -6.48
CA ASN A 55 -14.55 3.74 -6.10
C ASN A 55 -15.55 2.61 -6.37
N TRP A 56 -15.39 1.91 -7.50
CA TRP A 56 -16.23 0.78 -7.86
C TRP A 56 -16.03 -0.40 -6.89
N LEU A 57 -14.80 -0.78 -6.58
CA LEU A 57 -14.48 -1.83 -5.60
C LEU A 57 -15.07 -1.49 -4.23
N LYS A 58 -14.93 -0.22 -3.81
CA LYS A 58 -15.52 0.24 -2.55
C LYS A 58 -17.04 0.12 -2.54
N ASN A 59 -17.71 0.54 -3.63
CA ASN A 59 -19.16 0.41 -3.77
C ASN A 59 -19.61 -1.06 -3.85
N SER A 60 -18.74 -1.97 -4.31
CA SER A 60 -18.96 -3.41 -4.31
C SER A 60 -18.77 -4.07 -2.93
N GLY A 61 -18.44 -3.27 -1.89
CA GLY A 61 -18.35 -3.68 -0.49
C GLY A 61 -16.97 -4.09 -0.01
N TYR A 62 -15.94 -4.01 -0.83
CA TYR A 62 -14.56 -4.32 -0.41
C TYR A 62 -13.95 -3.23 0.45
N LYS A 63 -13.03 -3.59 1.33
CA LYS A 63 -12.03 -2.66 1.84
C LYS A 63 -11.00 -2.43 0.74
N VAL A 64 -10.64 -1.17 0.49
CA VAL A 64 -9.76 -0.84 -0.65
C VAL A 64 -8.53 -0.08 -0.17
N GLY A 65 -7.35 -0.59 -0.55
CA GLY A 65 -6.07 0.07 -0.36
C GLY A 65 -5.49 0.53 -1.70
N VAL A 66 -4.86 1.70 -1.72
CA VAL A 66 -4.03 2.17 -2.83
C VAL A 66 -2.58 2.15 -2.36
N ASN A 67 -1.72 1.42 -3.08
CA ASN A 67 -0.32 1.25 -2.74
C ASN A 67 0.57 1.97 -3.77
N ILE A 68 1.18 3.07 -3.35
CA ILE A 68 2.09 3.84 -4.20
C ILE A 68 3.45 3.16 -4.21
N MET A 69 3.82 2.64 -5.38
CA MET A 69 5.12 2.01 -5.60
C MET A 69 6.23 3.04 -5.75
N GLN A 70 7.47 2.63 -5.50
CA GLN A 70 8.70 3.41 -5.71
C GLN A 70 8.67 4.78 -5.02
N ILE A 71 8.10 4.86 -3.82
CA ILE A 71 7.98 6.13 -3.08
C ILE A 71 9.32 6.85 -2.88
N PRO A 72 10.49 6.15 -2.71
CA PRO A 72 11.78 6.83 -2.54
C PRO A 72 12.21 7.68 -3.74
N GLU A 73 11.70 7.37 -4.94
CA GLU A 73 12.04 8.09 -6.17
C GLU A 73 11.23 9.39 -6.33
N LEU A 74 10.20 9.59 -5.51
CA LEU A 74 9.31 10.74 -5.62
C LEU A 74 9.80 11.92 -4.79
N SER A 75 9.75 13.09 -5.40
CA SER A 75 9.94 14.35 -4.68
C SER A 75 8.80 14.59 -3.67
N SER A 76 9.07 15.40 -2.66
CA SER A 76 8.05 15.83 -1.70
C SER A 76 6.82 16.47 -2.34
N ARG A 77 6.97 17.12 -3.51
CA ARG A 77 5.87 17.71 -4.27
C ARG A 77 4.98 16.63 -4.91
N GLU A 78 5.62 15.61 -5.49
CA GLU A 78 4.91 14.48 -6.11
C GLU A 78 4.16 13.65 -5.07
N ILE A 79 4.79 13.34 -3.93
CA ILE A 79 4.12 12.65 -2.81
C ILE A 79 2.87 13.42 -2.39
N ARG A 80 2.97 14.75 -2.18
CA ARG A 80 1.80 15.56 -1.83
C ARG A 80 0.74 15.57 -2.92
N SER A 81 1.14 15.62 -4.17
CA SER A 81 0.22 15.62 -5.31
C SER A 81 -0.57 14.31 -5.37
N VAL A 82 0.12 13.17 -5.30
CA VAL A 82 -0.52 11.86 -5.37
C VAL A 82 -1.45 11.59 -4.18
N VAL A 83 -1.05 12.00 -2.98
CA VAL A 83 -1.91 11.89 -1.78
C VAL A 83 -3.19 12.71 -1.94
N LYS A 84 -3.10 13.94 -2.50
CA LYS A 84 -4.27 14.77 -2.79
C LYS A 84 -5.21 14.13 -3.80
N GLU A 85 -4.68 13.45 -4.82
CA GLU A 85 -5.51 12.74 -5.81
C GLU A 85 -6.21 11.55 -5.14
N ILE A 86 -5.50 10.69 -4.41
CA ILE A 86 -6.09 9.53 -3.72
C ILE A 86 -7.17 9.98 -2.72
N LYS A 87 -6.99 11.12 -2.06
CA LYS A 87 -7.97 11.69 -1.13
C LYS A 87 -9.33 11.97 -1.76
N LYS A 88 -9.39 12.18 -3.08
CA LYS A 88 -10.65 12.37 -3.82
C LYS A 88 -11.44 11.06 -3.98
N SER A 89 -10.81 9.91 -3.74
CA SER A 89 -11.42 8.60 -3.87
C SER A 89 -12.02 8.09 -2.56
N LYS A 90 -12.73 6.96 -2.68
CA LYS A 90 -13.28 6.23 -1.54
C LYS A 90 -12.29 5.24 -0.90
N ALA A 91 -11.01 5.30 -1.21
CA ALA A 91 -9.99 4.42 -0.61
C ALA A 91 -10.04 4.46 0.93
N ASP A 92 -9.85 3.30 1.55
CA ASP A 92 -9.79 3.16 3.01
C ASP A 92 -8.37 3.30 3.54
N ILE A 93 -7.40 2.81 2.77
CA ILE A 93 -6.00 2.73 3.21
C ILE A 93 -5.11 3.30 2.10
N LEU A 94 -4.17 4.14 2.47
CA LEU A 94 -3.07 4.55 1.60
C LEU A 94 -1.80 3.82 2.04
N TYR A 95 -1.29 2.96 1.18
CA TYR A 95 0.02 2.32 1.34
C TYR A 95 1.08 3.07 0.55
N PHE A 96 2.30 2.99 1.02
CA PHE A 96 3.48 3.34 0.26
C PHE A 96 4.51 2.23 0.30
N ALA A 97 5.24 2.05 -0.79
CA ALA A 97 6.21 0.97 -0.92
C ALA A 97 7.63 1.51 -1.12
N ASP A 98 8.54 1.03 -0.28
CA ASP A 98 9.97 1.09 -0.53
C ASP A 98 10.36 -0.04 -1.48
N SER A 99 10.01 0.13 -2.76
CA SER A 99 10.19 -0.91 -3.78
C SER A 99 11.65 -1.22 -4.07
N MET A 100 12.56 -0.29 -3.76
CA MET A 100 13.99 -0.42 -3.97
C MET A 100 14.72 -0.89 -2.68
N GLY A 101 14.01 -0.94 -1.54
CA GLY A 101 14.62 -1.24 -0.25
C GLY A 101 15.73 -0.27 0.13
N SER A 102 15.58 1.01 -0.24
CA SER A 102 16.61 2.05 -0.16
C SER A 102 16.39 3.08 0.95
N LEU A 103 15.25 3.03 1.64
CA LEU A 103 14.95 3.93 2.74
C LEU A 103 15.71 3.54 4.01
N ASP A 104 15.91 4.53 4.88
CA ASP A 104 16.23 4.38 6.29
C ASP A 104 15.06 4.85 7.17
N GLY A 105 15.20 4.65 8.49
CA GLY A 105 14.14 5.01 9.45
C GLY A 105 13.82 6.51 9.46
N THR A 106 14.82 7.39 9.23
CA THR A 106 14.63 8.85 9.19
C THR A 106 13.83 9.26 7.94
N GLN A 107 14.20 8.71 6.80
CA GLN A 107 13.48 8.94 5.53
C GLN A 107 12.06 8.40 5.60
N THR A 108 11.87 7.19 6.16
CA THR A 108 10.56 6.59 6.40
C THR A 108 9.68 7.49 7.25
N LYS A 109 10.19 7.98 8.39
CA LYS A 109 9.47 8.96 9.24
C LYS A 109 9.07 10.21 8.48
N LYS A 110 9.95 10.78 7.65
CA LYS A 110 9.66 11.97 6.84
C LYS A 110 8.51 11.72 5.86
N ILE A 111 8.52 10.58 5.16
CA ILE A 111 7.47 10.19 4.21
C ILE A 111 6.14 10.00 4.95
N VAL A 112 6.13 9.25 6.06
CA VAL A 112 4.93 9.04 6.89
C VAL A 112 4.32 10.36 7.32
N ASN A 113 5.11 11.27 7.88
CA ASN A 113 4.63 12.58 8.33
C ASN A 113 4.04 13.39 7.17
N GLN A 114 4.66 13.33 6.00
CA GLN A 114 4.17 14.01 4.81
C GLN A 114 2.83 13.45 4.32
N ILE A 115 2.68 12.12 4.29
CA ILE A 115 1.42 11.46 3.93
C ILE A 115 0.34 11.82 4.95
N ARG A 116 0.61 11.65 6.24
CA ARG A 116 -0.36 11.87 7.32
C ARG A 116 -0.78 13.34 7.48
N SER A 117 0.04 14.28 7.01
CA SER A 117 -0.36 15.70 6.99
C SER A 117 -1.62 15.93 6.13
N LEU A 118 -1.82 15.13 5.09
CA LEU A 118 -2.91 15.26 4.11
C LEU A 118 -3.94 14.13 4.20
N TRP A 119 -3.52 12.90 4.51
CA TRP A 119 -4.34 11.70 4.59
C TRP A 119 -4.64 11.36 6.05
N LYS A 120 -5.94 11.34 6.41
CA LYS A 120 -6.40 11.15 7.81
C LYS A 120 -7.01 9.78 8.08
N LYS A 121 -7.10 8.92 7.06
CA LYS A 121 -7.52 7.52 7.21
C LYS A 121 -6.30 6.64 7.45
N SER A 122 -6.50 5.31 7.47
CA SER A 122 -5.42 4.35 7.68
C SER A 122 -4.30 4.47 6.65
N THR A 123 -3.08 4.28 7.12
CA THR A 123 -1.85 4.22 6.31
C THR A 123 -1.20 2.86 6.42
N GLY A 124 -0.48 2.45 5.37
CA GLY A 124 0.28 1.21 5.36
C GLY A 124 1.67 1.38 4.74
N ILE A 125 2.58 0.48 5.07
CA ILE A 125 3.93 0.42 4.50
C ILE A 125 4.24 -0.99 3.98
N HIS A 126 4.91 -1.03 2.84
CA HIS A 126 5.52 -2.22 2.26
C HIS A 126 7.01 -1.97 2.04
N THR A 127 7.86 -2.79 2.66
CA THR A 127 9.32 -2.59 2.63
C THR A 127 10.01 -3.80 2.02
N HIS A 128 10.96 -3.52 1.10
CA HIS A 128 11.96 -4.49 0.66
C HIS A 128 13.24 -4.36 1.47
N ASP A 129 14.03 -5.44 1.52
CA ASP A 129 15.19 -5.58 2.42
C ASP A 129 16.54 -5.47 1.71
N ASN A 130 16.60 -4.74 0.58
CA ASN A 130 17.81 -4.62 -0.24
C ASN A 130 19.02 -4.07 0.54
N MET A 131 18.78 -3.18 1.48
CA MET A 131 19.82 -2.61 2.35
C MET A 131 19.81 -3.20 3.78
N GLY A 132 19.07 -4.30 4.02
CA GLY A 132 18.94 -4.88 5.36
C GLY A 132 18.17 -3.99 6.35
N LYS A 133 17.35 -3.04 5.87
CA LYS A 133 16.65 -2.02 6.69
C LYS A 133 15.13 -2.19 6.73
N ALA A 134 14.59 -3.25 6.15
CA ALA A 134 13.14 -3.42 6.10
C ALA A 134 12.49 -3.45 7.49
N LEU A 135 13.12 -4.13 8.46
CA LEU A 135 12.64 -4.17 9.85
C LEU A 135 12.72 -2.78 10.50
N GLU A 136 13.86 -2.08 10.39
CA GLU A 136 14.04 -0.72 10.91
C GLU A 136 12.96 0.22 10.37
N ASN A 137 12.74 0.20 9.05
CA ASN A 137 11.75 1.03 8.38
C ASN A 137 10.31 0.71 8.83
N SER A 138 9.99 -0.57 9.00
CA SER A 138 8.68 -1.02 9.52
C SER A 138 8.45 -0.51 10.95
N VAL A 139 9.45 -0.63 11.82
CA VAL A 139 9.39 -0.13 13.20
C VAL A 139 9.30 1.41 13.23
N ALA A 140 10.08 2.09 12.39
CA ALA A 140 9.99 3.55 12.27
C ALA A 140 8.60 4.00 11.81
N ALA A 141 7.99 3.28 10.87
CA ALA A 141 6.62 3.55 10.42
C ALA A 141 5.59 3.37 11.54
N ILE A 142 5.66 2.27 12.31
CA ILE A 142 4.79 1.99 13.46
C ILE A 142 4.90 3.12 14.50
N ASN A 143 6.12 3.53 14.84
CA ASN A 143 6.38 4.61 15.81
C ASN A 143 5.87 5.99 15.33
N ASN A 144 5.56 6.12 14.04
CA ASN A 144 4.95 7.32 13.45
C ASN A 144 3.49 7.09 13.01
N SER A 145 2.79 6.14 13.66
CA SER A 145 1.36 5.91 13.53
C SER A 145 0.93 5.36 12.17
N VAL A 146 1.71 4.49 11.55
CA VAL A 146 1.26 3.67 10.43
C VAL A 146 0.50 2.47 10.96
N ASP A 147 -0.68 2.18 10.39
CA ASP A 147 -1.64 1.20 10.92
C ASP A 147 -1.44 -0.21 10.32
N TRP A 148 -0.86 -0.31 9.13
CA TRP A 148 -0.72 -1.54 8.37
C TRP A 148 0.72 -1.75 7.96
N ILE A 149 1.28 -2.89 8.34
CA ILE A 149 2.66 -3.26 8.01
C ILE A 149 2.63 -4.56 7.20
N ASP A 150 3.23 -4.52 6.02
CA ASP A 150 3.45 -5.74 5.25
C ASP A 150 4.70 -6.45 5.76
N CYS A 151 4.54 -7.72 6.07
CA CYS A 151 5.64 -8.61 6.41
C CYS A 151 5.36 -10.02 5.87
N THR A 152 6.41 -10.80 5.68
CA THR A 152 6.31 -12.16 5.17
C THR A 152 7.07 -13.12 6.09
N VAL A 153 6.60 -14.36 6.18
CA VAL A 153 7.28 -15.41 6.95
C VAL A 153 8.67 -15.61 6.36
N THR A 154 9.69 -15.61 7.19
CA THR A 154 11.11 -15.67 6.83
C THR A 154 11.61 -14.55 5.90
N GLY A 155 10.81 -13.51 5.68
CA GLY A 155 11.13 -12.42 4.75
C GLY A 155 10.94 -12.80 3.28
N MET A 156 10.17 -13.85 2.97
CA MET A 156 9.97 -14.34 1.61
C MET A 156 9.44 -13.20 0.71
N GLY A 157 10.14 -12.96 -0.41
CA GLY A 157 9.82 -11.90 -1.36
C GLY A 157 10.82 -11.84 -2.50
N ARG A 158 10.62 -10.88 -3.40
CA ARG A 158 11.54 -10.66 -4.52
C ARG A 158 12.91 -10.15 -4.01
N GLY A 159 13.98 -10.60 -4.65
CA GLY A 159 15.35 -10.21 -4.29
C GLY A 159 15.72 -10.62 -2.86
N PRO A 160 16.20 -9.71 -2.02
CA PRO A 160 16.57 -10.01 -0.63
C PRO A 160 15.34 -10.19 0.29
N GLY A 161 14.13 -10.00 -0.24
CA GLY A 161 12.88 -10.20 0.49
C GLY A 161 12.29 -8.94 1.10
N ASN A 162 11.47 -9.15 2.12
CA ASN A 162 10.68 -8.13 2.82
C ASN A 162 10.95 -8.16 4.32
N THR A 163 10.29 -7.30 5.08
CA THR A 163 10.28 -7.38 6.55
C THR A 163 9.86 -8.78 7.00
N LYS A 164 10.69 -9.41 7.84
CA LYS A 164 10.41 -10.73 8.42
C LYS A 164 9.35 -10.63 9.50
N THR A 165 8.28 -11.41 9.37
CA THR A 165 7.16 -11.42 10.33
C THR A 165 7.63 -11.74 11.74
N GLU A 166 8.47 -12.78 11.89
CA GLU A 166 8.99 -13.24 13.16
C GLU A 166 9.82 -12.16 13.87
N ASN A 167 10.67 -11.44 13.13
CA ASN A 167 11.48 -10.37 13.69
C ASN A 167 10.61 -9.17 14.10
N LEU A 168 9.61 -8.82 13.27
CA LEU A 168 8.69 -7.73 13.59
C LEU A 168 7.89 -8.03 14.87
N ILE A 169 7.40 -9.25 15.04
CA ILE A 169 6.66 -9.66 16.25
C ILE A 169 7.57 -9.53 17.48
N LEU A 170 8.83 -9.97 17.39
CA LEU A 170 9.78 -9.85 18.50
C LEU A 170 10.03 -8.38 18.87
N GLU A 171 10.20 -7.50 17.90
CA GLU A 171 10.40 -6.07 18.15
C GLU A 171 9.16 -5.41 18.80
N LEU A 172 7.96 -5.82 18.40
CA LEU A 172 6.72 -5.30 18.99
C LEU A 172 6.50 -5.77 20.42
N ASN A 173 6.97 -6.97 20.78
CA ASN A 173 6.86 -7.53 22.12
C ASN A 173 7.94 -7.01 23.09
N ARG A 174 8.96 -6.31 22.61
CA ARG A 174 9.99 -5.67 23.45
C ARG A 174 9.56 -4.35 24.06
N LYS A 175 8.43 -3.81 23.63
CA LYS A 175 7.84 -2.56 24.11
C LYS A 175 6.73 -2.83 25.12
#